data_87b54f3ad0f31c1676db56c50397d1bd
#
_entry.id   87b54f3ad0f31c1676db56c50397d1bd
#
_cell.length_a   1.000
_cell.length_b   1.000
_cell.length_c   1.000
_cell.angle_alpha   90.00
_cell.angle_beta   90.00
_cell.angle_gamma   90.00
#
_symmetry.space_group_name_H-M   'P 1'
#
loop_
_entity.id
_entity.type
_entity.pdbx_description
1 polymer ?
#
loop_
_entity_poly.entity_id
_entity_poly.type
_entity_poly.pdbx_seq_one_letter_code
_entity_poly.pdbx_strand_id
1 'polypeptide(L)'
;MGWYEALKDGISVAQKADNLQLVRDLLEAQQQIFDLVNENNQLKEEIKRLNEVGDIEENIERHKDAYITLKNASEKLIYCSCCWDTKKVLIQGQIVNTGKYQCPSCKTTAYYDKEGYNKSQVNAITSINRGERY
;
A
#
# COMPACT_ATOMS: atom_id res chain seq x y z
N MET A 1 -19.06 -11.20 28.47
CA MET A 1 -19.19 -9.94 29.21
C MET A 1 -18.05 -8.99 28.87
N GLY A 2 -18.37 -7.87 28.31
CA GLY A 2 -17.37 -6.88 27.98
C GLY A 2 -17.06 -5.96 29.19
N TRP A 3 -15.92 -5.30 29.13
CA TRP A 3 -15.50 -4.28 30.08
C TRP A 3 -16.54 -3.14 30.18
N TYR A 4 -17.26 -2.84 29.09
CA TYR A 4 -18.29 -1.82 29.02
C TYR A 4 -19.45 -2.10 29.98
N GLU A 5 -19.95 -3.32 30.02
CA GLU A 5 -21.04 -3.73 30.92
C GLU A 5 -20.61 -3.65 32.39
N ALA A 6 -19.38 -4.10 32.69
CA ALA A 6 -18.83 -4.02 34.04
C ALA A 6 -18.72 -2.59 34.52
N LEU A 7 -18.26 -1.65 33.68
CA LEU A 7 -18.21 -0.22 34.00
C LEU A 7 -19.60 0.40 34.16
N LYS A 8 -20.52 0.04 33.29
CA LYS A 8 -21.91 0.50 33.35
C LYS A 8 -22.57 0.09 34.65
N ASP A 9 -22.37 -1.14 35.07
CA ASP A 9 -22.90 -1.68 36.33
C ASP A 9 -22.27 -0.97 37.53
N GLY A 10 -20.94 -0.73 37.51
CA GLY A 10 -20.22 0.02 38.53
C GLY A 10 -20.73 1.45 38.67
N ILE A 11 -20.96 2.14 37.55
CA ILE A 11 -21.52 3.49 37.55
C ILE A 11 -22.93 3.51 38.15
N SER A 12 -23.77 2.53 37.79
CA SER A 12 -25.12 2.41 38.35
C SER A 12 -25.12 2.19 39.86
N VAL A 13 -24.24 1.32 40.36
CA VAL A 13 -24.08 1.10 41.82
C VAL A 13 -23.59 2.37 42.51
N ALA A 14 -22.62 3.08 41.95
CA ALA A 14 -22.10 4.31 42.49
C ALA A 14 -23.18 5.43 42.55
N GLN A 15 -24.03 5.50 41.53
CA GLN A 15 -25.17 6.45 41.51
C GLN A 15 -26.20 6.13 42.59
N LYS A 16 -26.51 4.86 42.81
CA LYS A 16 -27.43 4.42 43.87
C LYS A 16 -26.88 4.70 45.27
N ALA A 17 -25.56 4.61 45.42
CA ALA A 17 -24.88 4.93 46.70
C ALA A 17 -24.69 6.45 46.90
N ASP A 18 -25.11 7.25 45.94
CA ASP A 18 -25.00 8.71 45.95
C ASP A 18 -23.55 9.23 46.12
N ASN A 19 -22.60 8.47 45.56
CA ASN A 19 -21.17 8.79 45.59
C ASN A 19 -20.75 9.45 44.28
N LEU A 20 -20.83 10.78 44.22
CA LEU A 20 -20.54 11.57 43.04
C LEU A 20 -19.08 11.46 42.61
N GLN A 21 -18.15 11.37 43.53
CA GLN A 21 -16.73 11.24 43.20
C GLN A 21 -16.44 9.90 42.49
N LEU A 22 -17.00 8.82 42.99
CA LEU A 22 -16.86 7.50 42.38
C LEU A 22 -17.49 7.46 40.97
N VAL A 23 -18.67 8.11 40.79
CA VAL A 23 -19.30 8.23 39.46
C VAL A 23 -18.40 8.97 38.49
N ARG A 24 -17.78 10.07 38.87
CA ARG A 24 -16.85 10.84 38.04
C ARG A 24 -15.62 10.00 37.68
N ASP A 25 -15.03 9.31 38.66
CA ASP A 25 -13.86 8.45 38.42
C ASP A 25 -14.16 7.34 37.48
N LEU A 26 -15.33 6.72 37.58
CA LEU A 26 -15.75 5.63 36.67
C LEU A 26 -16.05 6.14 35.25
N LEU A 27 -16.65 7.30 35.11
CA LEU A 27 -16.89 7.95 33.82
C LEU A 27 -15.58 8.33 33.14
N GLU A 28 -14.62 8.85 33.89
CA GLU A 28 -13.29 9.16 33.38
C GLU A 28 -12.56 7.88 32.95
N ALA A 29 -12.61 6.83 33.76
CA ALA A 29 -12.04 5.52 33.40
C ALA A 29 -12.68 4.96 32.12
N GLN A 30 -13.99 5.08 31.98
CA GLN A 30 -14.71 4.66 30.76
C GLN A 30 -14.17 5.39 29.53
N GLN A 31 -13.99 6.70 29.62
CA GLN A 31 -13.44 7.49 28.51
C GLN A 31 -12.02 7.04 28.14
N GLN A 32 -11.17 6.85 29.14
CA GLN A 32 -9.80 6.37 28.92
C GLN A 32 -9.77 5.00 28.26
N ILE A 33 -10.66 4.10 28.64
CA ILE A 33 -10.77 2.77 28.03
C ILE A 33 -11.23 2.87 26.57
N PHE A 34 -12.20 3.73 26.27
CA PHE A 34 -12.61 3.97 24.87
C PHE A 34 -11.45 4.47 24.03
N ASP A 35 -10.68 5.41 24.53
CA ASP A 35 -9.51 5.94 23.83
C ASP A 35 -8.47 4.85 23.59
N LEU A 36 -8.21 4.02 24.59
CA LEU A 36 -7.26 2.89 24.47
C LEU A 36 -7.75 1.82 23.50
N VAL A 37 -9.04 1.52 23.48
CA VAL A 37 -9.61 0.56 22.51
C VAL A 37 -9.46 1.08 21.10
N ASN A 38 -9.73 2.35 20.85
CA ASN A 38 -9.55 2.97 19.54
C ASN A 38 -8.09 2.95 19.11
N GLU A 39 -7.18 3.35 20.00
CA GLU A 39 -5.74 3.29 19.73
C GLU A 39 -5.27 1.86 19.44
N ASN A 40 -5.74 0.90 20.21
CA ASN A 40 -5.40 -0.51 20.00
C ASN A 40 -5.86 -1.02 18.63
N ASN A 41 -7.08 -0.66 18.21
CA ASN A 41 -7.61 -1.02 16.90
C ASN A 41 -6.80 -0.38 15.77
N GLN A 42 -6.43 0.90 15.91
CA GLN A 42 -5.57 1.58 14.93
C GLN A 42 -4.20 0.92 14.82
N LEU A 43 -3.60 0.55 15.94
CA LEU A 43 -2.31 -0.16 15.96
C LEU A 43 -2.40 -1.54 15.31
N LYS A 44 -3.49 -2.28 15.54
CA LYS A 44 -3.72 -3.59 14.88
C LYS A 44 -3.82 -3.46 13.37
N GLU A 45 -4.54 -2.45 12.88
CA GLU A 45 -4.65 -2.17 11.45
C GLU A 45 -3.30 -1.77 10.85
N GLU A 46 -2.53 -0.96 11.56
CA GLU A 46 -1.20 -0.56 11.11
C GLU A 46 -0.22 -1.75 11.06
N ILE A 47 -0.25 -2.64 12.05
CA ILE A 47 0.53 -3.88 12.06
C ILE A 47 0.16 -4.75 10.86
N LYS A 48 -1.12 -4.91 10.58
CA LYS A 48 -1.61 -5.67 9.43
C LYS A 48 -1.07 -5.08 8.12
N ARG A 49 -1.16 -3.76 7.96
CA ARG A 49 -0.64 -3.05 6.79
C ARG A 49 0.87 -3.25 6.63
N LEU A 50 1.62 -3.11 7.70
CA LEU A 50 3.09 -3.31 7.68
C LEU A 50 3.47 -4.75 7.34
N ASN A 51 2.74 -5.74 7.84
CA ASN A 51 2.96 -7.15 7.51
C ASN A 51 2.69 -7.42 6.02
N GLU A 52 1.61 -6.87 5.47
CA GLU A 52 1.28 -6.98 4.05
C GLU A 52 2.38 -6.36 3.18
N VAL A 53 2.89 -5.18 3.55
CA VAL A 53 4.01 -4.53 2.87
C VAL A 53 5.28 -5.39 2.95
N GLY A 54 5.58 -5.95 4.11
CA GLY A 54 6.73 -6.83 4.30
C GLY A 54 6.66 -8.09 3.43
N ASP A 55 5.49 -8.72 3.35
CA ASP A 55 5.26 -9.90 2.50
C ASP A 55 5.47 -9.56 1.01
N ILE A 56 4.99 -8.43 0.57
CA ILE A 56 5.22 -7.97 -0.81
C ILE A 56 6.70 -7.70 -1.04
N GLU A 57 7.38 -7.04 -0.12
CA GLU A 57 8.79 -6.69 -0.25
C GLU A 57 9.70 -7.93 -0.35
N GLU A 58 9.40 -9.00 0.37
CA GLU A 58 10.11 -10.28 0.26
C GLU A 58 9.98 -10.92 -1.13
N ASN A 59 8.88 -10.68 -1.83
CA ASN A 59 8.59 -11.22 -3.14
C ASN A 59 8.98 -10.30 -4.31
N ILE A 60 9.48 -9.10 -4.02
CA ILE A 60 9.92 -8.17 -5.04
C ILE A 60 11.24 -8.63 -5.66
N GLU A 61 11.28 -8.64 -6.98
CA GLU A 61 12.49 -8.81 -7.77
C GLU A 61 12.86 -7.46 -8.40
N ARG A 62 14.03 -6.94 -8.03
CA ARG A 62 14.53 -5.67 -8.54
C ARG A 62 15.35 -5.89 -9.81
N HIS A 63 15.25 -4.96 -10.74
CA HIS A 63 15.94 -4.98 -12.02
C HIS A 63 16.85 -3.74 -12.16
N LYS A 64 17.70 -3.75 -13.19
CA LYS A 64 18.64 -2.63 -13.44
C LYS A 64 17.92 -1.32 -13.71
N ASP A 65 16.82 -1.35 -14.45
CA ASP A 65 16.02 -0.18 -14.72
C ASP A 65 14.96 0.04 -13.61
N ALA A 66 14.27 1.16 -13.65
CA ALA A 66 13.34 1.58 -12.61
C ALA A 66 12.00 0.82 -12.69
N TYR A 67 12.04 -0.50 -12.64
CA TYR A 67 10.85 -1.34 -12.53
C TYR A 67 11.11 -2.53 -11.61
N ILE A 68 10.04 -3.08 -11.07
CA ILE A 68 10.04 -4.25 -10.21
C ILE A 68 9.03 -5.28 -10.70
N THR A 69 9.29 -6.54 -10.41
CA THR A 69 8.38 -7.65 -10.64
C THR A 69 8.20 -8.46 -9.37
N LEU A 70 7.17 -9.30 -9.30
CA LEU A 70 6.92 -10.18 -8.16
C LEU A 70 7.32 -11.61 -8.50
N LYS A 71 8.10 -12.25 -7.62
CA LYS A 71 8.65 -13.61 -7.82
C LYS A 71 7.57 -14.68 -7.93
N ASN A 72 6.50 -14.55 -7.16
CA ASN A 72 5.43 -15.55 -7.03
C ASN A 72 4.18 -15.24 -7.85
N ALA A 73 4.22 -14.22 -8.68
CA ALA A 73 3.10 -13.90 -9.57
C ALA A 73 3.03 -14.88 -10.75
N SER A 74 1.83 -15.35 -11.06
CA SER A 74 1.58 -16.22 -12.22
C SER A 74 1.75 -15.49 -13.54
N GLU A 75 1.54 -14.18 -13.55
CA GLU A 75 1.79 -13.29 -14.69
C GLU A 75 2.93 -12.34 -14.38
N LYS A 76 3.81 -12.12 -15.35
CA LYS A 76 4.91 -11.17 -15.21
C LYS A 76 4.40 -9.75 -15.45
N LEU A 77 3.79 -9.16 -14.43
CA LEU A 77 3.39 -7.77 -14.45
C LEU A 77 4.56 -6.88 -14.02
N ILE A 78 4.63 -5.70 -14.60
CA ILE A 78 5.67 -4.70 -14.31
C ILE A 78 5.07 -3.65 -13.40
N TYR A 79 5.77 -3.33 -12.31
CA TYR A 79 5.37 -2.33 -11.34
C TYR A 79 6.40 -1.22 -11.25
N CYS A 80 5.95 -0.02 -10.89
CA CYS A 80 6.83 1.13 -10.72
C CYS A 80 7.67 0.99 -9.45
N SER A 81 8.99 0.97 -9.59
CA SER A 81 9.91 0.94 -8.45
C SER A 81 9.90 2.24 -7.65
N CYS A 82 9.72 3.38 -8.30
CA CYS A 82 9.65 4.68 -7.65
C CYS A 82 8.45 4.79 -6.70
N CYS A 83 7.26 4.38 -7.13
CA CYS A 83 6.07 4.37 -6.28
C CYS A 83 6.20 3.39 -5.11
N TRP A 84 6.82 2.24 -5.32
CA TRP A 84 7.08 1.30 -4.24
C TRP A 84 8.06 1.86 -3.21
N ASP A 85 9.18 2.42 -3.66
CA ASP A 85 10.21 2.92 -2.77
C ASP A 85 9.76 4.17 -1.97
N THR A 86 8.93 5.02 -2.57
CA THR A 86 8.48 6.27 -1.93
C THR A 86 7.20 6.11 -1.12
N LYS A 87 6.23 5.35 -1.61
CA LYS A 87 4.87 5.25 -1.03
C LYS A 87 4.49 3.86 -0.55
N LYS A 88 5.30 2.85 -0.84
CA LYS A 88 4.98 1.43 -0.58
C LYS A 88 3.65 0.99 -1.21
N VAL A 89 3.38 1.46 -2.42
CA VAL A 89 2.20 1.10 -3.21
C VAL A 89 2.65 0.47 -4.51
N LEU A 90 2.07 -0.69 -4.86
CA LEU A 90 2.29 -1.33 -6.15
C LEU A 90 1.42 -0.65 -7.21
N ILE A 91 2.06 0.06 -8.12
CA ILE A 91 1.40 0.66 -9.27
C ILE A 91 1.86 -0.06 -10.52
N GLN A 92 0.93 -0.70 -11.21
CA GLN A 92 1.22 -1.39 -12.47
C GLN A 92 1.62 -0.39 -13.54
N GLY A 93 2.77 -0.63 -14.17
CA GLY A 93 3.25 0.18 -15.29
C GLY A 93 2.41 -0.02 -16.55
N GLN A 94 2.13 1.06 -17.26
CA GLN A 94 1.50 1.01 -18.57
C GLN A 94 2.55 0.90 -19.67
N ILE A 95 2.37 -0.04 -20.58
CA ILE A 95 3.26 -0.22 -21.71
C ILE A 95 2.96 0.89 -22.73
N VAL A 96 3.91 1.80 -22.91
CA VAL A 96 3.78 2.93 -23.83
C VAL A 96 4.47 2.66 -25.17
N ASN A 97 5.41 1.71 -25.19
CA ASN A 97 6.11 1.28 -26.39
C ASN A 97 6.66 -0.11 -26.16
N THR A 98 7.12 -0.77 -27.21
CA THR A 98 7.76 -2.09 -27.08
C THR A 98 8.98 -1.98 -26.16
N GLY A 99 8.95 -2.69 -25.06
CA GLY A 99 10.06 -2.71 -24.09
C GLY A 99 10.15 -1.53 -23.16
N LYS A 100 9.18 -0.58 -23.21
CA LYS A 100 9.16 0.62 -22.38
C LYS A 100 7.83 0.77 -21.68
N TYR A 101 7.84 1.16 -20.41
CA TYR A 101 6.63 1.46 -19.64
C TYR A 101 6.66 2.85 -19.05
N GLN A 102 5.49 3.35 -18.69
CA GLN A 102 5.29 4.56 -17.92
C GLN A 102 4.38 4.30 -16.73
N CYS A 103 4.75 4.81 -15.56
CA CYS A 103 3.88 4.76 -14.39
C CYS A 103 2.73 5.76 -14.54
N PRO A 104 1.46 5.34 -14.41
CA PRO A 104 0.32 6.26 -14.49
C PRO A 104 0.24 7.23 -13.32
N SER A 105 0.86 6.91 -12.18
CA SER A 105 0.83 7.74 -10.98
C SER A 105 1.95 8.80 -10.95
N CYS A 106 3.21 8.37 -10.99
CA CYS A 106 4.36 9.28 -10.87
C CYS A 106 4.97 9.69 -12.22
N LYS A 107 4.47 9.12 -13.32
CA LYS A 107 4.95 9.39 -14.69
C LYS A 107 6.38 8.97 -14.98
N THR A 108 7.00 8.21 -14.08
CA THR A 108 8.34 7.63 -14.31
C THR A 108 8.28 6.66 -15.49
N THR A 109 9.25 6.79 -16.38
CA THR A 109 9.41 5.88 -17.52
C THR A 109 10.67 5.06 -17.37
N ALA A 110 10.61 3.80 -17.76
CA ALA A 110 11.78 2.91 -17.75
C ALA A 110 11.63 1.82 -18.79
N TYR A 111 12.74 1.13 -19.04
CA TYR A 111 12.80 0.03 -20.01
C TYR A 111 12.76 -1.30 -19.27
N TYR A 112 11.78 -2.13 -19.55
CA TYR A 112 11.75 -3.51 -19.07
C TYR A 112 12.38 -4.47 -20.09
N ASP A 113 12.51 -4.05 -21.34
CA ASP A 113 13.21 -4.76 -22.41
C ASP A 113 13.86 -3.74 -23.36
N LYS A 114 15.06 -3.28 -22.99
CA LYS A 114 15.79 -2.28 -23.74
C LYS A 114 16.20 -2.77 -25.13
N GLU A 115 16.56 -4.04 -25.25
CA GLU A 115 16.91 -4.62 -26.54
C GLU A 115 15.71 -4.66 -27.50
N GLY A 116 14.55 -5.12 -27.00
CA GLY A 116 13.31 -5.10 -27.77
C GLY A 116 12.90 -3.71 -28.18
N TYR A 117 13.05 -2.72 -27.29
CA TYR A 117 12.80 -1.32 -27.61
C TYR A 117 13.69 -0.83 -28.74
N ASN A 118 14.98 -1.05 -28.66
CA ASN A 118 15.96 -0.62 -29.67
C ASN A 118 15.67 -1.28 -31.03
N LYS A 119 15.35 -2.58 -31.05
CA LYS A 119 14.97 -3.29 -32.28
C LYS A 119 13.70 -2.70 -32.90
N SER A 120 12.71 -2.35 -32.10
CA SER A 120 11.46 -1.74 -32.59
C SER A 120 11.70 -0.37 -33.22
N GLN A 121 12.60 0.43 -32.65
CA GLN A 121 12.96 1.75 -33.20
C GLN A 121 13.70 1.60 -34.55
N VAL A 122 14.65 0.69 -34.65
CA VAL A 122 15.35 0.42 -35.90
C VAL A 122 14.37 -0.04 -37.00
N ASN A 123 13.46 -0.94 -36.69
CA ASN A 123 12.44 -1.40 -37.63
C ASN A 123 11.53 -0.27 -38.11
N ALA A 124 11.11 0.62 -37.20
CA ALA A 124 10.31 1.80 -37.54
C ALA A 124 11.04 2.73 -38.51
N ILE A 125 12.30 3.04 -38.23
CA ILE A 125 13.16 3.87 -39.11
C ILE A 125 13.33 3.21 -40.49
N THR A 126 13.57 1.91 -40.52
CA THR A 126 13.75 1.17 -41.78
C THR A 126 12.46 1.18 -42.63
N SER A 127 11.27 1.07 -41.98
CA SER A 127 10.00 1.11 -42.70
C SER A 127 9.70 2.51 -43.29
N ILE A 128 10.05 3.57 -42.56
CA ILE A 128 9.92 4.95 -43.04
C ILE A 128 10.81 5.17 -44.30
N ASN A 129 12.06 4.75 -44.23
CA ASN A 129 12.99 4.89 -45.34
C ASN A 129 12.57 4.08 -46.59
N ARG A 130 11.87 2.97 -46.42
CA ARG A 130 11.28 2.23 -47.53
C ARG A 130 10.07 2.91 -48.16
N GLY A 131 9.30 3.68 -47.37
CA GLY A 131 8.12 4.42 -47.86
C GLY A 131 8.48 5.65 -48.68
N GLU A 132 9.67 6.18 -48.60
CA GLU A 132 10.13 7.37 -49.34
C GLU A 132 10.65 7.08 -50.76
N ARG A 133 10.59 5.82 -51.21
CA ARG A 133 11.08 5.40 -52.50
C ARG A 133 9.98 5.27 -53.57
N TYR A 134 8.95 6.11 -53.49
CA TYR A 134 7.97 6.22 -54.56
C TYR A 134 8.04 7.57 -55.25
#